data_5efe2becfd707997c1db6a46f8793057
#
_entry.id   5efe2becfd707997c1db6a46f8793057
#
_cell.length_a   1.000
_cell.length_b   1.000
_cell.length_c   1.000
_cell.angle_alpha   90.00
_cell.angle_beta   90.00
_cell.angle_gamma   90.00
#
_symmetry.space_group_name_H-M   'P 1'
#
loop_
_entity.id
_entity.type
_entity.pdbx_description
1 polymer ?
#
loop_
_entity_poly.entity_id
_entity_poly.type
_entity_poly.pdbx_seq_one_letter_code
_entity_poly.pdbx_strand_id
1 'polypeptide(L)'
;MERSLQQLALSDALALPQRKQLQTWLKSNVTGNYRIRAGLPKAWIVGDKTGTGDYGTTNDIGIIWPPKRSPIVVAIYFTQNKKNADKREDIIASVTHLLISN
;
A
#
# COMPACT_ATOMS: atom_id res chain seq x y z
N MET A 1 -12.05 -0.51 -2.34
CA MET A 1 -11.08 0.61 -2.32
C MET A 1 -9.91 0.40 -3.28
N GLU A 2 -9.33 -0.78 -3.34
CA GLU A 2 -8.22 -1.04 -4.27
C GLU A 2 -8.64 -0.87 -5.74
N ARG A 3 -9.90 -1.18 -6.09
CA ARG A 3 -10.41 -0.95 -7.44
C ARG A 3 -10.46 0.54 -7.77
N SER A 4 -10.86 1.38 -6.80
CA SER A 4 -10.86 2.84 -6.99
C SER A 4 -9.44 3.35 -7.18
N LEU A 5 -8.48 2.86 -6.41
CA LEU A 5 -7.08 3.24 -6.56
C LEU A 5 -6.56 2.82 -7.93
N GLN A 6 -6.88 1.60 -8.39
CA GLN A 6 -6.49 1.11 -9.70
C GLN A 6 -7.03 2.01 -10.80
N GLN A 7 -8.30 2.40 -10.72
CA GLN A 7 -8.93 3.26 -11.73
C GLN A 7 -8.29 4.64 -11.77
N LEU A 8 -8.05 5.26 -10.61
CA LEU A 8 -7.50 6.61 -10.54
C LEU A 8 -6.03 6.67 -10.93
N ALA A 9 -5.23 5.70 -10.47
CA ALA A 9 -3.78 5.75 -10.61
C ALA A 9 -3.24 5.04 -11.86
N LEU A 10 -3.96 4.06 -12.40
CA LEU A 10 -3.45 3.20 -13.48
C LEU A 10 -4.32 3.19 -14.72
N SER A 11 -5.56 3.69 -14.67
CA SER A 11 -6.45 3.72 -15.83
C SER A 11 -6.61 5.16 -16.34
N ASP A 12 -7.48 5.33 -17.34
CA ASP A 12 -7.76 6.64 -17.94
C ASP A 12 -8.85 7.43 -17.23
N ALA A 13 -9.26 7.03 -15.99
CA ALA A 13 -10.25 7.76 -15.20
C ALA A 13 -9.80 9.20 -14.91
N LEU A 14 -8.50 9.43 -14.78
CA LEU A 14 -7.91 10.76 -14.65
C LEU A 14 -7.10 11.08 -15.92
N ALA A 15 -7.02 12.36 -16.28
CA ALA A 15 -6.11 12.78 -17.32
C ALA A 15 -4.67 12.44 -16.93
N LEU A 16 -3.80 12.21 -17.91
CA LEU A 16 -2.43 11.74 -17.68
C LEU A 16 -1.64 12.60 -16.67
N PRO A 17 -1.67 13.95 -16.72
CA PRO A 17 -0.93 14.74 -15.72
C PRO A 17 -1.44 14.49 -14.29
N GLN A 18 -2.75 14.41 -14.08
CA GLN A 18 -3.34 14.17 -12.76
C GLN A 18 -3.04 12.75 -12.27
N ARG A 19 -3.08 11.76 -13.17
CA ARG A 19 -2.73 10.39 -12.84
C ARG A 19 -1.27 10.28 -12.39
N LYS A 20 -0.35 10.93 -13.10
CA LYS A 20 1.06 10.95 -12.72
C LYS A 20 1.28 11.66 -11.38
N GLN A 21 0.54 12.75 -11.13
CA GLN A 21 0.63 13.46 -9.86
C GLN A 21 0.18 12.57 -8.70
N LEU A 22 -0.93 11.84 -8.86
CA LEU A 22 -1.40 10.91 -7.85
C LEU A 22 -0.35 9.82 -7.58
N GLN A 23 0.23 9.23 -8.62
CA GLN A 23 1.28 8.23 -8.46
C GLN A 23 2.50 8.81 -7.72
N THR A 24 2.89 10.05 -8.02
CA THR A 24 4.00 10.71 -7.35
C THR A 24 3.70 10.89 -5.85
N TRP A 25 2.51 11.35 -5.51
CA TRP A 25 2.11 11.52 -4.11
C TRP A 25 2.14 10.20 -3.35
N LEU A 26 1.61 9.13 -3.96
CA LEU A 26 1.62 7.80 -3.34
C LEU A 26 3.05 7.30 -3.10
N LYS A 27 3.93 7.47 -4.09
CA LYS A 27 5.33 7.06 -3.99
C LYS A 27 6.11 7.86 -2.94
N SER A 28 5.71 9.11 -2.72
CA SER A 28 6.37 10.00 -1.76
C SER A 28 5.86 9.83 -0.33
N ASN A 29 4.85 9.00 -0.12
CA ASN A 29 4.31 8.77 1.22
C ASN A 29 5.35 8.12 2.12
N VAL A 30 5.59 8.70 3.30
CA VAL A 30 6.53 8.17 4.29
C VAL A 30 5.85 7.44 5.44
N THR A 31 4.53 7.59 5.60
CA THR A 31 3.80 6.93 6.70
C THR A 31 3.70 5.42 6.51
N GLY A 32 3.92 4.91 5.29
CA GLY A 32 3.88 3.49 4.98
C GLY A 32 5.24 2.80 4.98
N ASN A 33 6.30 3.47 5.45
CA ASN A 33 7.67 2.92 5.38
C ASN A 33 7.83 1.59 6.13
N TYR A 34 7.00 1.34 7.16
CA TYR A 34 7.06 0.11 7.95
C TYR A 34 5.94 -0.89 7.61
N ARG A 35 5.17 -0.64 6.56
CA ARG A 35 4.02 -1.48 6.15
C ARG A 35 4.33 -2.22 4.85
N ILE A 36 3.56 -2.07 3.80
CA ILE A 36 3.80 -2.77 2.52
C ILE A 36 5.25 -2.57 2.07
N ARG A 37 5.73 -1.33 2.11
CA ARG A 37 7.09 -1.00 1.67
C ARG A 37 8.14 -1.81 2.40
N ALA A 38 7.97 -2.03 3.70
CA ALA A 38 8.92 -2.81 4.50
C ALA A 38 8.98 -4.29 4.12
N GLY A 39 7.92 -4.82 3.50
CA GLY A 39 7.88 -6.20 3.03
C GLY A 39 8.45 -6.42 1.63
N LEU A 40 8.93 -5.37 0.97
CA LEU A 40 9.40 -5.42 -0.41
C LEU A 40 10.92 -5.31 -0.50
N PRO A 41 11.54 -5.89 -1.55
CA PRO A 41 12.94 -5.59 -1.84
C PRO A 41 13.15 -4.10 -2.05
N LYS A 42 14.30 -3.58 -1.65
CA LYS A 42 14.59 -2.15 -1.69
C LYS A 42 14.49 -1.54 -3.09
N ALA A 43 14.79 -2.31 -4.11
CA ALA A 43 14.78 -1.81 -5.48
C ALA A 43 13.37 -1.67 -6.07
N TRP A 44 12.36 -2.23 -5.40
CA TRP A 44 10.98 -2.17 -5.90
C TRP A 44 10.36 -0.82 -5.55
N ILE A 45 9.59 -0.28 -6.49
CA ILE A 45 8.90 0.98 -6.30
C ILE A 45 7.50 0.70 -5.77
N VAL A 46 7.09 1.46 -4.76
CA VAL A 46 5.75 1.33 -4.17
C VAL A 46 5.19 2.71 -3.88
N GLY A 47 3.89 2.86 -4.08
CA GLY A 47 3.14 4.04 -3.67
C GLY A 47 1.96 3.59 -2.85
N ASP A 48 1.73 4.20 -1.66
CA ASP A 48 0.71 3.72 -0.75
C ASP A 48 0.01 4.82 0.02
N LYS A 49 -1.14 4.46 0.62
CA LYS A 49 -1.87 5.29 1.57
C LYS A 49 -2.24 4.43 2.77
N THR A 50 -1.82 4.89 3.92
CA THR A 50 -2.03 4.19 5.20
C THR A 50 -3.33 4.61 5.86
N GLY A 51 -3.80 3.77 6.78
CA GLY A 51 -4.88 4.10 7.71
C GLY A 51 -4.62 3.43 9.06
N THR A 52 -5.02 4.11 10.13
CA THR A 52 -4.86 3.61 11.49
C THR A 52 -6.09 4.02 12.29
N GLY A 53 -6.54 3.18 13.20
CA GLY A 53 -7.72 3.47 14.02
C GLY A 53 -7.77 2.62 15.28
N ASP A 54 -8.89 2.69 15.98
CA ASP A 54 -9.13 1.88 17.18
C ASP A 54 -9.03 0.39 16.88
N TYR A 55 -8.87 -0.40 17.92
CA TYR A 55 -8.70 -1.85 17.87
C TYR A 55 -7.39 -2.25 17.21
N GLY A 56 -6.38 -1.39 17.27
CA GLY A 56 -5.11 -1.62 16.60
C GLY A 56 -5.26 -1.75 15.09
N THR A 57 -6.35 -1.16 14.53
CA THR A 57 -6.60 -1.20 13.09
C THR A 57 -5.42 -0.58 12.37
N THR A 58 -4.83 -1.37 11.51
CA THR A 58 -3.64 -0.97 10.74
C THR A 58 -3.88 -1.42 9.31
N ASN A 59 -3.80 -0.49 8.36
CA ASN A 59 -4.00 -0.87 6.98
C ASN A 59 -3.08 -0.08 6.06
N ASP A 60 -2.94 -0.62 4.85
CA ASP A 60 -2.17 0.03 3.80
C ASP A 60 -2.76 -0.43 2.48
N ILE A 61 -3.03 0.50 1.60
CA ILE A 61 -3.41 0.19 0.22
C ILE A 61 -2.39 0.83 -0.69
N GLY A 62 -2.01 0.12 -1.74
CA GLY A 62 -0.96 0.65 -2.58
C GLY A 62 -0.84 -0.03 -3.91
N ILE A 63 0.11 0.51 -4.67
CA ILE A 63 0.50 0.00 -5.96
C ILE A 63 1.97 -0.35 -5.87
N ILE A 64 2.31 -1.57 -6.27
CA ILE A 64 3.68 -2.06 -6.33
C ILE A 64 4.08 -2.12 -7.79
N TRP A 65 5.23 -1.54 -8.12
CA TRP A 65 5.82 -1.65 -9.46
C TRP A 65 7.03 -2.59 -9.41
N PRO A 66 6.81 -3.91 -9.58
CA PRO A 66 7.95 -4.84 -9.63
C PRO A 66 8.78 -4.57 -10.88
N PRO A 67 10.10 -4.81 -10.83
CA PRO A 67 10.92 -4.66 -12.04
C PRO A 67 10.42 -5.54 -13.18
N LYS A 68 10.24 -4.94 -14.36
CA LYS A 68 9.86 -5.66 -15.61
C LYS A 68 8.52 -6.39 -15.53
N ARG A 69 7.62 -5.98 -14.63
CA ARG A 69 6.28 -6.57 -14.49
C ARG A 69 5.23 -5.47 -14.44
N SER A 70 3.99 -5.86 -14.72
CA SER A 70 2.85 -4.97 -14.57
C SER A 70 2.65 -4.56 -13.11
N PRO A 71 2.13 -3.35 -12.86
CA PRO A 71 1.84 -2.92 -11.49
C PRO A 71 0.84 -3.85 -10.80
N ILE A 72 1.02 -4.02 -9.50
CA ILE A 72 0.14 -4.83 -8.64
C ILE A 72 -0.54 -3.90 -7.65
N VAL A 73 -1.88 -3.97 -7.56
CA VAL A 73 -2.64 -3.23 -6.57
C VAL A 73 -2.89 -4.14 -5.37
N VAL A 74 -2.57 -3.66 -4.18
CA VAL A 74 -2.66 -4.44 -2.94
C VAL A 74 -3.41 -3.64 -1.89
N ALA A 75 -4.26 -4.33 -1.14
CA ALA A 75 -4.91 -3.76 0.04
C ALA A 75 -4.78 -4.75 1.19
N ILE A 76 -4.25 -4.31 2.30
CA ILE A 76 -4.07 -5.13 3.49
C ILE A 76 -4.71 -4.42 4.67
N TYR A 77 -5.64 -5.11 5.33
CA TYR A 77 -6.37 -4.60 6.49
C TYR A 77 -6.16 -5.55 7.65
N PHE A 78 -5.84 -4.98 8.81
CA PHE A 78 -5.63 -5.74 10.03
C PHE A 78 -6.32 -5.04 11.19
N THR A 79 -7.03 -5.80 12.02
CA THR A 79 -7.66 -5.28 13.21
C THR A 79 -7.55 -6.30 14.35
N GLN A 80 -7.70 -5.83 15.58
CA GLN A 80 -7.60 -6.66 16.78
C GLN A 80 -8.91 -6.59 17.56
N ASN A 81 -9.02 -7.36 18.65
CA ASN A 81 -10.27 -7.46 19.41
C ASN A 81 -10.30 -6.58 20.66
N LYS A 82 -9.27 -5.76 20.91
CA LYS A 82 -9.24 -4.82 22.04
C LYS A 82 -9.23 -3.40 21.49
N LYS A 83 -10.11 -2.55 22.00
CA LYS A 83 -10.28 -1.18 21.49
C LYS A 83 -8.98 -0.38 21.53
N ASN A 84 -8.18 -0.54 22.57
CA ASN A 84 -6.94 0.22 22.76
C ASN A 84 -5.69 -0.55 22.35
N ALA A 85 -5.82 -1.59 21.52
CA ALA A 85 -4.67 -2.35 21.04
C ALA A 85 -3.75 -1.46 20.20
N ASP A 86 -2.44 -1.71 20.28
CA ASP A 86 -1.45 -1.00 19.47
C ASP A 86 -1.53 -1.43 18.00
N LYS A 87 -1.18 -0.51 17.11
CA LYS A 87 -1.06 -0.84 15.69
C LYS A 87 0.04 -1.88 15.49
N ARG A 88 -0.10 -2.69 14.44
CA ARG A 88 0.85 -3.76 14.12
C ARG A 88 1.32 -3.62 12.67
N GLU A 89 2.26 -2.70 12.45
CA GLU A 89 2.84 -2.48 11.13
C GLU A 89 3.65 -3.69 10.64
N ASP A 90 4.25 -4.42 11.55
CA ASP A 90 5.03 -5.63 11.27
C ASP A 90 4.19 -6.71 10.58
N ILE A 91 2.91 -6.82 10.93
CA ILE A 91 2.01 -7.79 10.29
C ILE A 91 1.78 -7.42 8.83
N ILE A 92 1.56 -6.14 8.54
CA ILE A 92 1.38 -5.67 7.16
C ILE A 92 2.62 -5.98 6.32
N ALA A 93 3.81 -5.71 6.85
CA ALA A 93 5.06 -6.00 6.17
C ALA A 93 5.25 -7.50 5.93
N SER A 94 4.95 -8.33 6.94
CA SER A 94 5.10 -9.79 6.84
C SER A 94 4.15 -10.39 5.80
N VAL A 95 2.89 -9.93 5.78
CA VAL A 95 1.90 -10.39 4.79
C VAL A 95 2.36 -10.02 3.38
N THR A 96 2.86 -8.80 3.20
CA THR A 96 3.38 -8.35 1.91
C THR A 96 4.52 -9.24 1.45
N HIS A 97 5.47 -9.52 2.34
CA HIS A 97 6.60 -10.40 2.02
C HIS A 97 6.14 -11.78 1.56
N LEU A 98 5.16 -12.35 2.23
CA LEU A 98 4.59 -13.65 1.85
C LEU A 98 3.93 -13.59 0.47
N LEU A 99 3.19 -12.53 0.18
CA LEU A 99 2.49 -12.38 -1.09
C LEU A 99 3.44 -12.33 -2.27
N ILE A 100 4.58 -11.65 -2.14
CA ILE A 100 5.54 -11.51 -3.23
C ILE A 100 6.49 -12.69 -3.35
N SER A 101 6.55 -13.55 -2.34
CA SER A 101 7.46 -14.70 -2.31
C SER A 101 6.91 -15.92 -3.04
N ASN A 102 5.64 -15.88 -3.44
CA ASN A 102 4.99 -16.99 -4.14
C ASN A 102 5.12 -16.88 -5.65
#